data_7bcb318c139741d82f2c36cc208e86e8
#
_entry.id   7bcb318c139741d82f2c36cc208e86e8
#
_cell.length_a   1.000
_cell.length_b   1.000
_cell.length_c   1.000
_cell.angle_alpha   90.00
_cell.angle_beta   90.00
_cell.angle_gamma   90.00
#
_symmetry.space_group_name_H-M   'P 1'
#
loop_
_entity.id
_entity.type
_entity.pdbx_description
1 polymer ?
#
loop_
_entity_poly.entity_id
_entity_poly.type
_entity_poly.pdbx_seq_one_letter_code
_entity_poly.pdbx_strand_id
1 'polypeptide(L)'
;MKSAEERKADCFHLHEYQYALAFLEHDNLKMAHIANTSANQWNMQFSYIQAQTAAYYGRLRESRELMRRVDLSARQSEQEQLGGLFDELAAVSEALFGDAELAKKTTRDVLSQTKNRDVEGLGVIALALADDEAAAQSLADDLAKRFPDSTLVQTNYLPSVRARLALNHMDTQKAVEDLQVAVPYELGSASGNDPLFPIYLRGQAYLMARRGSEAAAEFQKILDHRGIVLNSPIGALAHLEIARAFTLQGETAKARIAYQDFLTLWKDADPEIPILKQAKDEYARLH
;
A
#
# COMPACT_ATOMS: atom_id res chain seq x y z
N MET A 1 -3.63 -8.84 25.54
CA MET A 1 -2.30 -9.44 25.33
C MET A 1 -1.83 -10.24 26.53
N LYS A 2 -1.58 -9.69 27.71
CA LYS A 2 -1.18 -10.47 28.92
C LYS A 2 -2.02 -11.73 29.15
N SER A 3 -3.34 -11.68 28.96
CA SER A 3 -4.24 -12.83 29.11
C SER A 3 -4.02 -13.97 28.10
N ALA A 4 -3.49 -13.67 26.91
CA ALA A 4 -3.16 -14.70 25.90
C ALA A 4 -1.83 -15.40 26.23
N GLU A 5 -0.83 -14.62 26.66
CA GLU A 5 0.44 -15.15 27.15
C GLU A 5 0.26 -16.06 28.37
N GLU A 6 -0.57 -15.63 29.34
CA GLU A 6 -0.93 -16.41 30.53
C GLU A 6 -1.65 -17.73 30.19
N ARG A 7 -2.45 -17.74 29.09
CA ARG A 7 -3.16 -18.94 28.61
C ARG A 7 -2.33 -19.78 27.65
N LYS A 8 -1.06 -19.41 27.39
CA LYS A 8 -0.20 -20.06 26.37
C LYS A 8 -0.88 -20.12 25.00
N ALA A 9 -1.72 -19.15 24.69
CA ALA A 9 -2.30 -19.03 23.36
C ALA A 9 -1.23 -18.49 22.41
N ASP A 10 -0.73 -19.35 21.55
CA ASP A 10 0.28 -19.03 20.55
C ASP A 10 -0.34 -19.15 19.16
N CYS A 11 -0.45 -18.03 18.43
CA CYS A 11 -0.96 -18.01 17.07
C CYS A 11 -0.36 -16.84 16.29
N PHE A 12 -0.30 -16.98 14.95
CA PHE A 12 0.24 -15.97 14.06
C PHE A 12 -0.31 -14.57 14.34
N HIS A 13 -1.63 -14.41 14.43
CA HIS A 13 -2.25 -13.09 14.62
C HIS A 13 -1.85 -12.40 15.92
N LEU A 14 -1.55 -13.14 17.00
CA LEU A 14 -1.05 -12.55 18.23
C LEU A 14 0.28 -11.84 17.99
N HIS A 15 1.22 -12.52 17.35
CA HIS A 15 2.55 -11.98 17.03
C HIS A 15 2.47 -10.86 15.99
N GLU A 16 1.60 -10.99 15.00
CA GLU A 16 1.31 -9.94 14.00
C GLU A 16 0.83 -8.65 14.69
N TYR A 17 -0.15 -8.74 15.61
CA TYR A 17 -0.63 -7.56 16.34
C TYR A 17 0.42 -6.99 17.29
N GLN A 18 1.26 -7.83 17.90
CA GLN A 18 2.37 -7.35 18.71
C GLN A 18 3.38 -6.56 17.88
N TYR A 19 3.70 -7.07 16.67
CA TYR A 19 4.56 -6.37 15.72
C TYR A 19 3.95 -5.05 15.26
N ALA A 20 2.66 -5.05 14.89
CA ALA A 20 1.92 -3.85 14.50
C ALA A 20 1.90 -2.78 15.60
N LEU A 21 1.70 -3.17 16.87
CA LEU A 21 1.78 -2.25 18.00
C LEU A 21 3.19 -1.68 18.19
N ALA A 22 4.23 -2.53 18.08
CA ALA A 22 5.62 -2.07 18.15
C ALA A 22 5.95 -1.09 17.01
N PHE A 23 5.42 -1.33 15.80
CA PHE A 23 5.52 -0.42 14.67
C PHE A 23 4.88 0.95 14.97
N LEU A 24 3.66 0.97 15.53
CA LEU A 24 2.96 2.20 15.89
C LEU A 24 3.67 2.98 17.02
N GLU A 25 4.35 2.26 17.92
CA GLU A 25 5.18 2.81 18.99
C GLU A 25 6.58 3.24 18.51
N HIS A 26 6.94 2.98 17.25
CA HIS A 26 8.29 3.19 16.70
C HIS A 26 9.40 2.41 17.43
N ASP A 27 9.05 1.27 18.03
CA ASP A 27 9.98 0.41 18.77
C ASP A 27 10.63 -0.63 17.82
N ASN A 28 11.70 -0.20 17.15
CA ASN A 28 12.44 -1.04 16.21
C ASN A 28 13.05 -2.29 16.87
N LEU A 29 13.46 -2.20 18.13
CA LEU A 29 14.05 -3.34 18.85
C LEU A 29 12.99 -4.41 19.14
N LYS A 30 11.80 -3.99 19.55
CA LYS A 30 10.67 -4.88 19.81
C LYS A 30 10.17 -5.52 18.50
N MET A 31 10.08 -4.76 17.40
CA MET A 31 9.75 -5.31 16.08
C MET A 31 10.74 -6.41 15.66
N ALA A 32 12.05 -6.13 15.77
CA ALA A 32 13.09 -7.09 15.42
C ALA A 32 13.04 -8.34 16.31
N HIS A 33 12.82 -8.17 17.62
CA HIS A 33 12.67 -9.30 18.55
C HIS A 33 11.49 -10.20 18.18
N ILE A 34 10.30 -9.61 17.94
CA ILE A 34 9.09 -10.35 17.56
C ILE A 34 9.31 -11.09 16.24
N ALA A 35 9.84 -10.43 15.22
CA ALA A 35 10.12 -11.06 13.94
C ALA A 35 11.07 -12.24 14.06
N ASN A 36 12.18 -12.09 14.79
CA ASN A 36 13.18 -13.15 14.99
C ASN A 36 12.62 -14.35 15.78
N THR A 37 11.83 -14.11 16.81
CA THR A 37 11.25 -15.19 17.63
C THR A 37 10.14 -15.93 16.90
N SER A 38 9.40 -15.24 16.03
CA SER A 38 8.28 -15.79 15.26
C SER A 38 8.70 -16.46 13.95
N ALA A 39 9.90 -16.17 13.44
CA ALA A 39 10.39 -16.68 12.16
C ALA A 39 10.48 -18.20 12.07
N ASN A 40 10.70 -18.89 13.19
CA ASN A 40 10.78 -20.37 13.20
C ASN A 40 9.46 -21.04 12.80
N GLN A 41 8.32 -20.42 13.12
CA GLN A 41 6.99 -20.99 12.90
C GLN A 41 6.26 -20.33 11.73
N TRP A 42 6.50 -19.03 11.50
CA TRP A 42 5.80 -18.21 10.49
C TRP A 42 6.78 -17.40 9.63
N ASN A 43 7.82 -18.07 9.13
CA ASN A 43 8.92 -17.43 8.40
C ASN A 43 8.42 -16.61 7.19
N MET A 44 7.52 -17.17 6.38
CA MET A 44 7.00 -16.51 5.19
C MET A 44 6.23 -15.24 5.56
N GLN A 45 5.29 -15.33 6.51
CA GLN A 45 4.45 -14.21 6.92
C GLN A 45 5.28 -13.09 7.56
N PHE A 46 6.24 -13.42 8.43
CA PHE A 46 7.11 -12.41 9.04
C PHE A 46 8.13 -11.82 8.09
N SER A 47 8.64 -12.59 7.12
CA SER A 47 9.44 -12.02 6.03
C SER A 47 8.64 -11.00 5.22
N TYR A 48 7.37 -11.30 4.92
CA TYR A 48 6.48 -10.35 4.25
C TYR A 48 6.21 -9.09 5.10
N ILE A 49 5.84 -9.24 6.39
CA ILE A 49 5.58 -8.09 7.29
C ILE A 49 6.82 -7.18 7.39
N GLN A 50 8.02 -7.77 7.47
CA GLN A 50 9.28 -7.02 7.45
C GLN A 50 9.53 -6.35 6.09
N ALA A 51 9.20 -7.02 4.96
CA ALA A 51 9.30 -6.45 3.63
C ALA A 51 8.39 -5.22 3.47
N GLN A 52 7.16 -5.30 3.95
CA GLN A 52 6.22 -4.16 3.98
C GLN A 52 6.76 -3.01 4.84
N THR A 53 7.30 -3.32 6.01
CA THR A 53 7.92 -2.30 6.89
C THR A 53 9.12 -1.64 6.21
N ALA A 54 9.96 -2.42 5.51
CA ALA A 54 11.07 -1.87 4.74
C ALA A 54 10.57 -0.96 3.61
N ALA A 55 9.53 -1.37 2.87
CA ALA A 55 8.89 -0.56 1.83
C ALA A 55 8.27 0.74 2.40
N TYR A 56 7.59 0.68 3.54
CA TYR A 56 7.06 1.86 4.24
C TYR A 56 8.15 2.93 4.50
N TYR A 57 9.37 2.49 4.85
CA TYR A 57 10.52 3.40 5.05
C TYR A 57 11.34 3.66 3.77
N GLY A 58 10.86 3.24 2.60
CA GLY A 58 11.56 3.44 1.32
C GLY A 58 12.82 2.59 1.15
N ARG A 59 13.01 1.52 1.93
CA ARG A 59 14.14 0.59 1.83
C ARG A 59 13.82 -0.55 0.89
N LEU A 60 13.66 -0.23 -0.42
CA LEU A 60 13.18 -1.19 -1.41
C LEU A 60 14.13 -2.35 -1.66
N ARG A 61 15.45 -2.13 -1.58
CA ARG A 61 16.43 -3.23 -1.71
C ARG A 61 16.26 -4.27 -0.61
N GLU A 62 16.05 -3.82 0.62
CA GLU A 62 15.76 -4.70 1.75
C GLU A 62 14.40 -5.39 1.58
N SER A 63 13.37 -4.67 1.18
CA SER A 63 12.04 -5.21 0.90
C SER A 63 12.13 -6.34 -0.14
N ARG A 64 12.78 -6.11 -1.27
CA ARG A 64 12.99 -7.10 -2.34
C ARG A 64 13.77 -8.34 -1.87
N GLU A 65 14.75 -8.16 -0.99
CA GLU A 65 15.48 -9.31 -0.41
C GLU A 65 14.59 -10.16 0.49
N LEU A 66 13.76 -9.52 1.30
CA LEU A 66 12.78 -10.18 2.15
C LEU A 66 11.70 -10.89 1.32
N MET A 67 11.22 -10.29 0.21
CA MET A 67 10.28 -10.91 -0.70
C MET A 67 10.86 -12.17 -1.37
N ARG A 68 12.14 -12.18 -1.72
CA ARG A 68 12.80 -13.42 -2.20
C ARG A 68 12.75 -14.54 -1.16
N ARG A 69 12.79 -14.24 0.13
CA ARG A 69 12.61 -15.25 1.20
C ARG A 69 11.17 -15.72 1.29
N VAL A 70 10.20 -14.80 1.06
CA VAL A 70 8.77 -15.17 0.96
C VAL A 70 8.57 -16.20 -0.15
N ASP A 71 9.08 -15.96 -1.36
CA ASP A 71 8.98 -16.86 -2.51
C ASP A 71 9.58 -18.24 -2.22
N LEU A 72 10.77 -18.26 -1.65
CA LEU A 72 11.45 -19.52 -1.29
C LEU A 72 10.63 -20.30 -0.25
N SER A 73 10.10 -19.62 0.76
CA SER A 73 9.30 -20.24 1.81
C SER A 73 7.93 -20.73 1.29
N ALA A 74 7.28 -19.97 0.39
CA ALA A 74 6.02 -20.35 -0.23
C ALA A 74 6.15 -21.65 -1.03
N ARG A 75 7.20 -21.77 -1.84
CA ARG A 75 7.51 -22.99 -2.61
C ARG A 75 7.83 -24.20 -1.71
N GLN A 76 8.58 -23.99 -0.63
CA GLN A 76 8.94 -25.07 0.30
C GLN A 76 7.76 -25.59 1.12
N SER A 77 6.76 -24.74 1.38
CA SER A 77 5.59 -25.06 2.19
C SER A 77 4.33 -25.36 1.37
N GLU A 78 4.42 -25.39 0.04
CA GLU A 78 3.29 -25.60 -0.89
C GLU A 78 2.16 -24.58 -0.66
N GLN A 79 2.55 -23.31 -0.38
CA GLN A 79 1.61 -22.21 -0.12
C GLN A 79 1.68 -21.12 -1.20
N GLU A 80 1.74 -21.52 -2.47
CA GLU A 80 1.91 -20.63 -3.61
C GLU A 80 0.81 -19.56 -3.72
N GLN A 81 -0.43 -19.87 -3.29
CA GLN A 81 -1.52 -18.88 -3.29
C GLN A 81 -1.27 -17.74 -2.30
N LEU A 82 -0.73 -18.05 -1.11
CA LEU A 82 -0.38 -17.04 -0.12
C LEU A 82 0.88 -16.26 -0.55
N GLY A 83 1.87 -16.94 -1.13
CA GLY A 83 3.02 -16.30 -1.75
C GLY A 83 2.61 -15.32 -2.83
N GLY A 84 1.75 -15.74 -3.76
CA GLY A 84 1.23 -14.88 -4.81
C GLY A 84 0.45 -13.65 -4.30
N LEU A 85 -0.27 -13.77 -3.17
CA LEU A 85 -0.91 -12.62 -2.53
C LEU A 85 0.13 -11.59 -2.05
N PHE A 86 1.21 -12.06 -1.42
CA PHE A 86 2.28 -11.20 -0.95
C PHE A 86 3.06 -10.55 -2.11
N ASP A 87 3.27 -11.29 -3.21
CA ASP A 87 3.91 -10.76 -4.41
C ASP A 87 3.09 -9.64 -5.05
N GLU A 88 1.75 -9.76 -5.09
CA GLU A 88 0.90 -8.71 -5.62
C GLU A 88 0.90 -7.45 -4.73
N LEU A 89 0.92 -7.60 -3.41
CA LEU A 89 1.07 -6.48 -2.50
C LEU A 89 2.44 -5.78 -2.69
N ALA A 90 3.50 -6.55 -2.96
CA ALA A 90 4.80 -5.99 -3.31
C ALA A 90 4.76 -5.30 -4.69
N ALA A 91 4.07 -5.87 -5.69
CA ALA A 91 3.90 -5.25 -7.01
C ALA A 91 3.15 -3.91 -6.94
N VAL A 92 2.09 -3.82 -6.12
CA VAL A 92 1.42 -2.53 -5.84
C VAL A 92 2.40 -1.52 -5.26
N SER A 93 3.25 -1.92 -4.31
CA SER A 93 4.26 -1.04 -3.71
C SER A 93 5.29 -0.57 -4.73
N GLU A 94 5.79 -1.46 -5.60
CA GLU A 94 6.74 -1.10 -6.68
C GLU A 94 6.12 -0.10 -7.66
N ALA A 95 4.86 -0.31 -8.06
CA ALA A 95 4.15 0.64 -8.94
C ALA A 95 3.96 2.01 -8.27
N LEU A 96 3.61 2.07 -6.99
CA LEU A 96 3.49 3.31 -6.23
C LEU A 96 4.81 4.09 -6.13
N PHE A 97 5.93 3.39 -6.08
CA PHE A 97 7.26 4.01 -5.98
C PHE A 97 7.90 4.33 -7.33
N GLY A 98 7.26 3.93 -8.42
CA GLY A 98 7.62 4.28 -9.79
C GLY A 98 8.40 3.20 -10.56
N ASP A 99 8.46 1.95 -10.07
CA ASP A 99 9.02 0.81 -10.80
C ASP A 99 7.89 0.01 -11.51
N ALA A 100 7.27 0.65 -12.50
CA ALA A 100 6.15 0.09 -13.25
C ALA A 100 6.50 -1.21 -13.98
N GLU A 101 7.73 -1.34 -14.50
CA GLU A 101 8.13 -2.55 -15.23
C GLU A 101 8.28 -3.77 -14.32
N LEU A 102 8.83 -3.58 -13.12
CA LEU A 102 8.91 -4.65 -12.13
C LEU A 102 7.50 -5.06 -11.67
N ALA A 103 6.63 -4.09 -11.37
CA ALA A 103 5.24 -4.35 -10.99
C ALA A 103 4.50 -5.18 -12.05
N LYS A 104 4.53 -4.76 -13.32
CA LYS A 104 3.92 -5.50 -14.44
C LYS A 104 4.45 -6.91 -14.57
N LYS A 105 5.77 -7.07 -14.46
CA LYS A 105 6.40 -8.38 -14.57
C LYS A 105 5.93 -9.31 -13.45
N THR A 106 6.02 -8.85 -12.19
CA THR A 106 5.60 -9.63 -11.02
C THR A 106 4.14 -10.04 -11.14
N THR A 107 3.23 -9.10 -11.43
CA THR A 107 1.81 -9.38 -11.58
C THR A 107 1.52 -10.40 -12.69
N ARG A 108 2.16 -10.28 -13.86
CA ARG A 108 1.97 -11.26 -14.95
C ARG A 108 2.45 -12.65 -14.55
N ASP A 109 3.59 -12.74 -13.88
CA ASP A 109 4.16 -14.01 -13.40
C ASP A 109 3.20 -14.68 -12.39
N VAL A 110 2.68 -13.92 -11.42
CA VAL A 110 1.73 -14.41 -10.40
C VAL A 110 0.40 -14.84 -11.02
N LEU A 111 -0.22 -14.00 -11.86
CA LEU A 111 -1.49 -14.30 -12.51
C LEU A 111 -1.44 -15.47 -13.47
N SER A 112 -0.25 -15.82 -13.98
CA SER A 112 -0.05 -17.03 -14.79
C SER A 112 -0.15 -18.33 -13.98
N GLN A 113 0.07 -18.26 -12.68
CA GLN A 113 0.15 -19.40 -11.76
C GLN A 113 -1.07 -19.54 -10.85
N THR A 114 -1.72 -18.42 -10.53
CA THR A 114 -2.77 -18.37 -9.50
C THR A 114 -4.00 -17.61 -10.00
N LYS A 115 -5.17 -18.24 -9.82
CA LYS A 115 -6.48 -17.60 -10.02
C LYS A 115 -7.22 -17.54 -8.68
N ASN A 116 -7.05 -16.45 -7.98
CA ASN A 116 -7.67 -16.21 -6.68
C ASN A 116 -8.21 -14.77 -6.65
N ARG A 117 -9.42 -14.58 -6.10
CA ARG A 117 -10.09 -13.27 -6.03
C ARG A 117 -9.20 -12.15 -5.50
N ASP A 118 -8.48 -12.41 -4.42
CA ASP A 118 -7.71 -11.37 -3.73
C ASP A 118 -6.38 -11.11 -4.43
N VAL A 119 -5.75 -12.15 -4.95
CA VAL A 119 -4.54 -12.03 -5.80
C VAL A 119 -4.86 -11.24 -7.08
N GLU A 120 -5.93 -11.62 -7.78
CA GLU A 120 -6.34 -10.92 -9.01
C GLU A 120 -6.81 -9.49 -8.72
N GLY A 121 -7.45 -9.26 -7.55
CA GLY A 121 -7.89 -7.93 -7.09
C GLY A 121 -6.73 -6.97 -6.83
N LEU A 122 -5.63 -7.46 -6.27
CA LEU A 122 -4.39 -6.66 -6.09
C LEU A 122 -3.64 -6.52 -7.42
N GLY A 123 -3.57 -7.60 -8.19
CA GLY A 123 -2.91 -7.58 -9.50
C GLY A 123 -3.53 -6.56 -10.47
N VAL A 124 -4.86 -6.42 -10.47
CA VAL A 124 -5.51 -5.41 -11.32
C VAL A 124 -5.18 -3.99 -10.87
N ILE A 125 -5.02 -3.76 -9.55
CA ILE A 125 -4.56 -2.47 -9.01
C ILE A 125 -3.10 -2.20 -9.42
N ALA A 126 -2.21 -3.20 -9.28
CA ALA A 126 -0.81 -3.08 -9.68
C ALA A 126 -0.67 -2.75 -11.19
N LEU A 127 -1.44 -3.43 -12.05
CA LEU A 127 -1.46 -3.15 -13.49
C LEU A 127 -1.95 -1.73 -13.82
N ALA A 128 -3.02 -1.27 -13.15
CA ALA A 128 -3.56 0.08 -13.36
C ALA A 128 -2.56 1.16 -12.91
N LEU A 129 -1.87 0.95 -11.78
CA LEU A 129 -0.82 1.85 -11.29
C LEU A 129 0.40 1.87 -12.19
N ALA A 130 0.72 0.74 -12.82
CA ALA A 130 1.83 0.57 -13.74
C ALA A 130 1.51 1.00 -15.19
N ASP A 131 0.35 1.61 -15.42
CA ASP A 131 -0.13 2.06 -16.74
C ASP A 131 -0.28 0.93 -17.78
N ASP A 132 -0.60 -0.30 -17.34
CA ASP A 132 -1.01 -1.40 -18.22
C ASP A 132 -2.54 -1.45 -18.32
N GLU A 133 -3.11 -0.42 -18.97
CA GLU A 133 -4.55 -0.17 -19.00
C GLU A 133 -5.34 -1.32 -19.62
N ALA A 134 -4.84 -1.90 -20.72
CA ALA A 134 -5.55 -2.97 -21.41
C ALA A 134 -5.67 -4.23 -20.55
N ALA A 135 -4.58 -4.61 -19.86
CA ALA A 135 -4.59 -5.75 -18.95
C ALA A 135 -5.44 -5.46 -17.70
N ALA A 136 -5.31 -4.27 -17.12
CA ALA A 136 -6.10 -3.85 -15.96
C ALA A 136 -7.60 -3.85 -16.28
N GLN A 137 -8.04 -3.27 -17.41
CA GLN A 137 -9.44 -3.24 -17.80
C GLN A 137 -9.99 -4.65 -18.03
N SER A 138 -9.26 -5.49 -18.77
CA SER A 138 -9.67 -6.87 -19.05
C SER A 138 -9.86 -7.69 -17.78
N LEU A 139 -8.92 -7.58 -16.84
CA LEU A 139 -9.00 -8.30 -15.56
C LEU A 139 -10.12 -7.75 -14.65
N ALA A 140 -10.31 -6.42 -14.64
CA ALA A 140 -11.41 -5.79 -13.89
C ALA A 140 -12.78 -6.24 -14.40
N ASP A 141 -12.98 -6.35 -15.71
CA ASP A 141 -14.22 -6.83 -16.33
C ASP A 141 -14.49 -8.29 -15.99
N ASP A 142 -13.45 -9.12 -15.94
CA ASP A 142 -13.55 -10.53 -15.55
C ASP A 142 -13.90 -10.67 -14.05
N LEU A 143 -13.21 -9.92 -13.17
CA LEU A 143 -13.51 -9.89 -11.73
C LEU A 143 -14.95 -9.43 -11.45
N ALA A 144 -15.43 -8.40 -12.15
CA ALA A 144 -16.79 -7.90 -12.01
C ALA A 144 -17.84 -8.97 -12.32
N LYS A 145 -17.60 -9.80 -13.36
CA LYS A 145 -18.51 -10.88 -13.78
C LYS A 145 -18.47 -12.07 -12.83
N ARG A 146 -17.28 -12.46 -12.35
CA ARG A 146 -17.11 -13.64 -11.49
C ARG A 146 -17.49 -13.39 -10.03
N PHE A 147 -17.39 -12.15 -9.56
CA PHE A 147 -17.61 -11.80 -8.16
C PHE A 147 -18.60 -10.63 -7.99
N PRO A 148 -19.83 -10.72 -8.55
CA PRO A 148 -20.82 -9.62 -8.51
C PRO A 148 -21.27 -9.29 -7.08
N ASP A 149 -21.27 -10.26 -6.17
CA ASP A 149 -21.75 -10.10 -4.78
C ASP A 149 -20.61 -9.91 -3.77
N SER A 150 -19.35 -9.84 -4.22
CA SER A 150 -18.22 -9.64 -3.32
C SER A 150 -18.09 -8.17 -2.92
N THR A 151 -18.36 -7.84 -1.67
CA THR A 151 -18.20 -6.47 -1.14
C THR A 151 -16.80 -5.92 -1.45
N LEU A 152 -15.74 -6.68 -1.17
CA LEU A 152 -14.36 -6.24 -1.40
C LEU A 152 -14.09 -5.92 -2.87
N VAL A 153 -14.55 -6.77 -3.80
CA VAL A 153 -14.38 -6.51 -5.25
C VAL A 153 -15.17 -5.26 -5.66
N GLN A 154 -16.43 -5.16 -5.25
CA GLN A 154 -17.34 -4.12 -5.71
C GLN A 154 -17.11 -2.75 -5.05
N THR A 155 -16.56 -2.71 -3.82
CA THR A 155 -16.40 -1.46 -3.08
C THR A 155 -14.95 -1.03 -2.86
N ASN A 156 -13.96 -1.88 -3.20
CA ASN A 156 -12.54 -1.54 -3.08
C ASN A 156 -11.80 -1.74 -4.41
N TYR A 157 -11.66 -2.99 -4.90
CA TYR A 157 -10.83 -3.27 -6.08
C TYR A 157 -11.30 -2.57 -7.35
N LEU A 158 -12.55 -2.81 -7.76
CA LEU A 158 -13.08 -2.24 -9.01
C LEU A 158 -13.16 -0.71 -8.99
N PRO A 159 -13.66 -0.06 -7.92
CA PRO A 159 -13.64 1.41 -7.83
C PRO A 159 -12.23 1.99 -7.90
N SER A 160 -11.27 1.36 -7.22
CA SER A 160 -9.87 1.80 -7.23
C SER A 160 -9.25 1.71 -8.63
N VAL A 161 -9.48 0.60 -9.33
CA VAL A 161 -8.99 0.43 -10.70
C VAL A 161 -9.62 1.44 -11.66
N ARG A 162 -10.96 1.59 -11.64
CA ARG A 162 -11.68 2.54 -12.49
C ARG A 162 -11.20 3.96 -12.25
N ALA A 163 -11.06 4.34 -10.97
CA ALA A 163 -10.54 5.65 -10.61
C ALA A 163 -9.10 5.84 -11.10
N ARG A 164 -8.22 4.85 -10.94
CA ARG A 164 -6.84 4.96 -11.43
C ARG A 164 -6.79 5.10 -12.95
N LEU A 165 -7.56 4.31 -13.70
CA LEU A 165 -7.66 4.43 -15.14
C LEU A 165 -8.21 5.80 -15.57
N ALA A 166 -9.23 6.34 -14.88
CA ALA A 166 -9.72 7.68 -15.13
C ALA A 166 -8.63 8.74 -14.88
N LEU A 167 -7.81 8.60 -13.83
CA LEU A 167 -6.69 9.50 -13.54
C LEU A 167 -5.59 9.43 -14.62
N ASN A 168 -5.33 8.27 -15.21
CA ASN A 168 -4.39 8.14 -16.33
C ASN A 168 -4.83 9.00 -17.54
N HIS A 169 -6.14 9.20 -17.70
CA HIS A 169 -6.74 10.06 -18.72
C HIS A 169 -7.06 11.49 -18.23
N MET A 170 -6.57 11.88 -17.05
CA MET A 170 -6.84 13.20 -16.43
C MET A 170 -8.31 13.47 -16.12
N ASP A 171 -9.18 12.44 -16.12
CA ASP A 171 -10.60 12.55 -15.76
C ASP A 171 -10.78 12.44 -14.25
N THR A 172 -10.45 13.52 -13.57
CA THR A 172 -10.49 13.61 -12.11
C THR A 172 -11.90 13.54 -11.54
N GLN A 173 -12.90 14.02 -12.29
CA GLN A 173 -14.29 13.96 -11.87
C GLN A 173 -14.77 12.51 -11.85
N LYS A 174 -14.54 11.76 -12.93
CA LYS A 174 -14.90 10.36 -13.04
C LYS A 174 -14.21 9.52 -11.94
N ALA A 175 -12.93 9.79 -11.67
CA ALA A 175 -12.21 9.11 -10.60
C ALA A 175 -12.87 9.31 -9.23
N VAL A 176 -13.29 10.55 -8.89
CA VAL A 176 -13.99 10.82 -7.63
C VAL A 176 -15.36 10.14 -7.60
N GLU A 177 -16.11 10.16 -8.71
CA GLU A 177 -17.42 9.50 -8.82
C GLU A 177 -17.31 7.98 -8.61
N ASP A 178 -16.34 7.33 -9.27
CA ASP A 178 -16.13 5.89 -9.15
C ASP A 178 -15.78 5.45 -7.71
N LEU A 179 -15.12 6.33 -6.95
CA LEU A 179 -14.74 6.05 -5.56
C LEU A 179 -15.85 6.28 -4.53
N GLN A 180 -17.02 6.86 -4.91
CA GLN A 180 -18.11 7.12 -3.95
C GLN A 180 -18.65 5.84 -3.30
N VAL A 181 -18.70 4.74 -4.05
CA VAL A 181 -19.18 3.46 -3.54
C VAL A 181 -18.31 2.88 -2.42
N ALA A 182 -17.03 3.26 -2.37
CA ALA A 182 -16.09 2.83 -1.33
C ALA A 182 -16.33 3.53 0.03
N VAL A 183 -16.86 4.76 0.04
CA VAL A 183 -16.93 5.63 1.23
C VAL A 183 -17.51 4.94 2.49
N PRO A 184 -18.61 4.16 2.42
CA PRO A 184 -19.15 3.49 3.60
C PRO A 184 -18.27 2.37 4.16
N TYR A 185 -17.27 1.89 3.39
CA TYR A 185 -16.47 0.70 3.70
C TYR A 185 -15.00 1.00 3.94
N GLU A 186 -14.51 2.19 3.58
CA GLU A 186 -13.08 2.53 3.54
C GLU A 186 -12.36 2.53 4.90
N LEU A 187 -13.09 2.62 6.01
CA LEU A 187 -12.54 2.48 7.37
C LEU A 187 -12.81 1.10 7.98
N GLY A 188 -13.43 0.21 7.22
CA GLY A 188 -13.64 -1.17 7.64
C GLY A 188 -12.35 -1.97 7.58
N SER A 189 -12.15 -2.87 8.56
CA SER A 189 -11.06 -3.84 8.50
C SER A 189 -11.39 -4.89 7.44
N ALA A 190 -10.91 -4.68 6.22
CA ALA A 190 -10.83 -5.76 5.25
C ALA A 190 -9.47 -6.42 5.45
N SER A 191 -9.48 -7.68 5.83
CA SER A 191 -8.33 -8.50 6.12
C SER A 191 -7.18 -8.32 5.09
N GLY A 192 -6.14 -7.58 5.47
CA GLY A 192 -4.84 -7.61 4.82
C GLY A 192 -4.65 -6.82 3.53
N ASN A 193 -5.70 -6.30 2.91
CA ASN A 193 -5.60 -5.55 1.66
C ASN A 193 -5.88 -4.07 1.95
N ASP A 194 -4.99 -3.18 1.61
CA ASP A 194 -5.04 -1.74 1.87
C ASP A 194 -6.46 -1.12 1.83
N PRO A 195 -7.23 -1.13 2.93
CA PRO A 195 -8.62 -0.67 2.93
C PRO A 195 -8.70 0.83 2.66
N LEU A 196 -7.62 1.58 2.94
CA LEU A 196 -7.54 3.01 2.74
C LEU A 196 -7.10 3.41 1.31
N PHE A 197 -6.88 2.43 0.40
CA PHE A 197 -6.45 2.71 -0.96
C PHE A 197 -7.44 3.59 -1.75
N PRO A 198 -8.78 3.41 -1.65
CA PRO A 198 -9.75 4.33 -2.26
C PRO A 198 -9.59 5.78 -1.76
N ILE A 199 -9.29 5.99 -0.47
CA ILE A 199 -9.04 7.33 0.09
C ILE A 199 -7.79 7.94 -0.56
N TYR A 200 -6.71 7.15 -0.68
CA TYR A 200 -5.47 7.59 -1.30
C TYR A 200 -5.69 8.04 -2.76
N LEU A 201 -6.40 7.25 -3.56
CA LEU A 201 -6.71 7.60 -4.95
C LEU A 201 -7.63 8.82 -5.07
N ARG A 202 -8.62 8.98 -4.16
CA ARG A 202 -9.49 10.15 -4.13
C ARG A 202 -8.70 11.42 -3.78
N GLY A 203 -7.75 11.32 -2.86
CA GLY A 203 -6.80 12.39 -2.58
C GLY A 203 -5.97 12.78 -3.79
N GLN A 204 -5.45 11.80 -4.54
CA GLN A 204 -4.73 12.04 -5.80
C GLN A 204 -5.62 12.70 -6.87
N ALA A 205 -6.89 12.27 -7.00
CA ALA A 205 -7.85 12.88 -7.90
C ALA A 205 -8.05 14.37 -7.58
N TYR A 206 -8.19 14.71 -6.30
CA TYR A 206 -8.30 16.11 -5.86
C TYR A 206 -7.01 16.90 -6.10
N LEU A 207 -5.82 16.32 -5.90
CA LEU A 207 -4.55 16.97 -6.24
C LEU A 207 -4.50 17.33 -7.74
N MET A 208 -4.81 16.36 -8.60
CA MET A 208 -4.83 16.58 -10.06
C MET A 208 -5.87 17.60 -10.48
N ALA A 209 -7.04 17.63 -9.82
CA ALA A 209 -8.09 18.66 -10.00
C ALA A 209 -7.73 20.02 -9.39
N ARG A 210 -6.52 20.18 -8.81
CA ARG A 210 -6.04 21.37 -8.09
C ARG A 210 -6.93 21.77 -6.88
N ARG A 211 -7.62 20.81 -6.29
CA ARG A 211 -8.48 20.95 -5.11
C ARG A 211 -7.69 20.60 -3.84
N GLY A 212 -6.75 21.47 -3.49
CA GLY A 212 -5.77 21.20 -2.42
C GLY A 212 -6.40 20.96 -1.04
N SER A 213 -7.50 21.63 -0.70
CA SER A 213 -8.17 21.45 0.61
C SER A 213 -8.80 20.07 0.75
N GLU A 214 -9.48 19.60 -0.31
CA GLU A 214 -10.11 18.29 -0.33
C GLU A 214 -9.04 17.18 -0.39
N ALA A 215 -7.97 17.38 -1.15
CA ALA A 215 -6.83 16.46 -1.18
C ALA A 215 -6.20 16.33 0.22
N ALA A 216 -5.93 17.44 0.90
CA ALA A 216 -5.38 17.44 2.25
C ALA A 216 -6.30 16.68 3.23
N ALA A 217 -7.62 16.85 3.12
CA ALA A 217 -8.57 16.15 3.98
C ALA A 217 -8.54 14.63 3.78
N GLU A 218 -8.40 14.15 2.52
CA GLU A 218 -8.30 12.71 2.26
C GLU A 218 -6.99 12.12 2.79
N PHE A 219 -5.84 12.75 2.55
CA PHE A 219 -4.58 12.24 3.06
C PHE A 219 -4.50 12.32 4.60
N GLN A 220 -5.11 13.35 5.21
CA GLN A 220 -5.21 13.44 6.65
C GLN A 220 -6.01 12.28 7.25
N LYS A 221 -7.08 11.79 6.59
CA LYS A 221 -7.81 10.59 7.03
C LYS A 221 -6.86 9.37 7.12
N ILE A 222 -5.95 9.18 6.17
CA ILE A 222 -4.98 8.08 6.21
C ILE A 222 -4.06 8.24 7.44
N LEU A 223 -3.54 9.45 7.66
CA LEU A 223 -2.64 9.75 8.78
C LEU A 223 -3.33 9.63 10.16
N ASP A 224 -4.62 9.96 10.23
CA ASP A 224 -5.43 9.84 11.47
C ASP A 224 -5.77 8.37 11.80
N HIS A 225 -5.75 7.47 10.79
CA HIS A 225 -6.10 6.07 10.95
C HIS A 225 -4.87 5.14 10.88
N ARG A 226 -3.78 5.52 11.54
CA ARG A 226 -2.52 4.75 11.58
C ARG A 226 -2.70 3.29 11.99
N GLY A 227 -3.67 3.00 12.86
CA GLY A 227 -4.00 1.63 13.27
C GLY A 227 -4.69 0.78 12.21
N ILE A 228 -5.16 1.40 11.10
CA ILE A 228 -5.73 0.70 9.94
C ILE A 228 -4.66 0.56 8.85
N VAL A 229 -3.97 1.66 8.50
CA VAL A 229 -2.98 1.66 7.42
C VAL A 229 -1.69 0.91 7.81
N LEU A 230 -1.34 0.91 9.10
CA LEU A 230 -0.14 0.26 9.64
C LEU A 230 1.12 0.59 8.81
N ASN A 231 1.85 -0.44 8.42
CA ASN A 231 3.08 -0.37 7.62
C ASN A 231 2.86 -0.43 6.10
N SER A 232 1.64 -0.17 5.63
CA SER A 232 1.38 -0.03 4.20
C SER A 232 2.09 1.20 3.62
N PRO A 233 2.69 1.10 2.42
CA PRO A 233 3.36 2.21 1.75
C PRO A 233 2.52 3.48 1.58
N ILE A 234 1.20 3.36 1.40
CA ILE A 234 0.33 4.55 1.28
C ILE A 234 0.32 5.40 2.56
N GLY A 235 0.58 4.80 3.73
CA GLY A 235 0.73 5.54 4.98
C GLY A 235 1.94 6.48 4.96
N ALA A 236 3.06 6.03 4.42
CA ALA A 236 4.24 6.87 4.22
C ALA A 236 4.01 7.91 3.13
N LEU A 237 3.42 7.51 2.00
CA LEU A 237 3.14 8.41 0.87
C LEU A 237 2.13 9.49 1.22
N ALA A 238 1.18 9.24 2.14
CA ALA A 238 0.23 10.24 2.60
C ALA A 238 0.92 11.49 3.21
N HIS A 239 2.09 11.35 3.84
CA HIS A 239 2.89 12.49 4.30
C HIS A 239 3.41 13.34 3.14
N LEU A 240 3.83 12.73 2.02
CA LEU A 240 4.25 13.46 0.84
C LEU A 240 3.06 14.12 0.14
N GLU A 241 1.97 13.40 -0.01
CA GLU A 241 0.81 13.87 -0.75
C GLU A 241 0.10 15.03 -0.02
N ILE A 242 0.08 15.02 1.32
CA ILE A 242 -0.45 16.17 2.08
C ILE A 242 0.44 17.41 1.94
N ALA A 243 1.76 17.22 1.79
CA ALA A 243 2.68 18.33 1.51
C ALA A 243 2.40 18.98 0.14
N ARG A 244 2.13 18.15 -0.88
CA ARG A 244 1.70 18.59 -2.21
C ARG A 244 0.36 19.34 -2.14
N ALA A 245 -0.58 18.84 -1.33
CA ALA A 245 -1.88 19.48 -1.13
C ALA A 245 -1.75 20.86 -0.47
N PHE A 246 -0.90 21.02 0.55
CA PHE A 246 -0.61 22.33 1.16
C PHE A 246 0.11 23.26 0.19
N THR A 247 1.00 22.75 -0.65
CA THR A 247 1.64 23.54 -1.71
C THR A 247 0.61 24.13 -2.68
N LEU A 248 -0.39 23.33 -3.10
CA LEU A 248 -1.48 23.81 -3.96
C LEU A 248 -2.33 24.90 -3.32
N GLN A 249 -2.47 24.87 -2.00
CA GLN A 249 -3.21 25.88 -1.24
C GLN A 249 -2.40 27.17 -0.99
N GLY A 250 -1.11 27.19 -1.33
CA GLY A 250 -0.21 28.30 -0.98
C GLY A 250 0.19 28.32 0.51
N GLU A 251 -0.11 27.26 1.25
CA GLU A 251 0.21 27.10 2.67
C GLU A 251 1.69 26.69 2.87
N THR A 252 2.62 27.52 2.40
CA THR A 252 4.06 27.20 2.31
C THR A 252 4.65 26.67 3.61
N ALA A 253 4.27 27.23 4.76
CA ALA A 253 4.79 26.79 6.06
C ALA A 253 4.35 25.36 6.40
N LYS A 254 3.06 25.02 6.16
CA LYS A 254 2.54 23.66 6.36
C LYS A 254 3.15 22.68 5.37
N ALA A 255 3.27 23.08 4.10
CA ALA A 255 3.90 22.26 3.06
C ALA A 255 5.33 21.89 3.45
N ARG A 256 6.11 22.88 3.91
CA ARG A 256 7.49 22.64 4.34
C ARG A 256 7.58 21.64 5.48
N ILE A 257 6.74 21.76 6.50
CA ILE A 257 6.70 20.82 7.64
C ILE A 257 6.38 19.41 7.13
N ALA A 258 5.33 19.26 6.32
CA ALA A 258 4.90 17.96 5.81
C ALA A 258 5.97 17.29 4.91
N TYR A 259 6.68 18.06 4.05
CA TYR A 259 7.84 17.53 3.31
C TYR A 259 8.97 17.09 4.25
N GLN A 260 9.27 17.87 5.30
CA GLN A 260 10.29 17.51 6.29
C GLN A 260 9.92 16.22 7.02
N ASP A 261 8.65 16.04 7.38
CA ASP A 261 8.16 14.83 8.02
C ASP A 261 8.36 13.61 7.11
N PHE A 262 7.97 13.72 5.82
CA PHE A 262 8.22 12.66 4.85
C PHE A 262 9.71 12.37 4.66
N LEU A 263 10.54 13.40 4.47
CA LEU A 263 11.98 13.23 4.25
C LEU A 263 12.70 12.69 5.51
N THR A 264 12.19 13.00 6.70
CA THR A 264 12.67 12.43 7.97
C THR A 264 12.29 10.96 8.08
N LEU A 265 11.05 10.61 7.71
CA LEU A 265 10.58 9.23 7.65
C LEU A 265 11.43 8.40 6.69
N TRP A 266 11.77 8.98 5.54
CA TRP A 266 12.55 8.34 4.47
C TRP A 266 14.05 8.71 4.48
N LYS A 267 14.61 9.08 5.65
CA LYS A 267 16.03 9.46 5.76
C LYS A 267 17.01 8.35 5.33
N ASP A 268 16.62 7.10 5.56
CA ASP A 268 17.41 5.90 5.25
C ASP A 268 16.85 5.17 4.00
N ALA A 269 16.01 5.83 3.20
CA ALA A 269 15.44 5.27 1.98
C ALA A 269 16.49 5.13 0.87
N ASP A 270 16.26 4.20 -0.04
CA ASP A 270 17.13 4.01 -1.20
C ASP A 270 17.11 5.26 -2.10
N PRO A 271 18.26 5.87 -2.38
CA PRO A 271 18.33 7.19 -3.01
C PRO A 271 17.88 7.22 -4.47
N GLU A 272 17.79 6.06 -5.12
CA GLU A 272 17.35 5.94 -6.53
C GLU A 272 15.84 6.00 -6.72
N ILE A 273 15.04 5.86 -5.68
CA ILE A 273 13.56 5.83 -5.77
C ILE A 273 13.05 7.11 -6.44
N PRO A 274 12.29 7.00 -7.55
CA PRO A 274 11.85 8.17 -8.31
C PRO A 274 11.06 9.17 -7.49
N ILE A 275 10.09 8.70 -6.68
CA ILE A 275 9.24 9.57 -5.87
C ILE A 275 10.02 10.30 -4.77
N LEU A 276 11.11 9.71 -4.24
CA LEU A 276 11.99 10.39 -3.27
C LEU A 276 12.75 11.56 -3.92
N LYS A 277 13.24 11.36 -5.15
CA LYS A 277 13.92 12.43 -5.91
C LYS A 277 12.97 13.57 -6.19
N GLN A 278 11.75 13.26 -6.64
CA GLN A 278 10.70 14.25 -6.86
C GLN A 278 10.39 15.03 -5.57
N ALA A 279 10.20 14.36 -4.44
CA ALA A 279 9.91 15.00 -3.16
C ALA A 279 11.04 15.96 -2.72
N LYS A 280 12.30 15.59 -2.93
CA LYS A 280 13.46 16.47 -2.64
C LYS A 280 13.48 17.71 -3.54
N ASP A 281 13.20 17.53 -4.83
CA ASP A 281 13.14 18.64 -5.80
C ASP A 281 11.96 19.58 -5.49
N GLU A 282 10.80 19.02 -5.13
CA GLU A 282 9.60 19.78 -4.74
C GLU A 282 9.88 20.59 -3.46
N TYR A 283 10.48 19.98 -2.45
CA TYR A 283 10.85 20.64 -1.20
C TYR A 283 11.85 21.79 -1.43
N ALA A 284 12.85 21.57 -2.28
CA ALA A 284 13.86 22.61 -2.60
C ALA A 284 13.24 23.85 -3.28
N ARG A 285 12.13 23.71 -3.99
CA ARG A 285 11.42 24.83 -4.66
C ARG A 285 10.54 25.65 -3.72
N LEU A 286 10.35 25.24 -2.47
CA LEU A 286 9.59 25.98 -1.46
C LEU A 286 10.46 27.07 -0.74
N HIS A 287 11.68 27.27 -1.18
CA HIS A 287 12.63 28.26 -0.61
C HIS A 287 12.66 29.58 -1.39
#